data_527f60faa78b3ec15ae75fb227fe8664
#
_entry.id   527f60faa78b3ec15ae75fb227fe8664
#
_cell.length_a   1.000
_cell.length_b   1.000
_cell.length_c   1.000
_cell.angle_alpha   90.00
_cell.angle_beta   90.00
_cell.angle_gamma   90.00
#
_symmetry.space_group_name_H-M   'P 1'
#
loop_
_entity.id
_entity.type
_entity.pdbx_description
1 polymer ?
#
loop_
_entity_poly.entity_id
_entity_poly.type
_entity_poly.pdbx_seq_one_letter_code
_entity_poly.pdbx_strand_id
1 'polypeptide(L)'
;MKKKRSLLKSILLGLAILLVLVIYAYGFQVTKVNLEETRDPHRQAQLTRILRALARPDLFEYDKDEFTVSLDIYTPCPADGASLPEPDTSGPYLVMTPACAEPKTEVTVQGFNFEPNTTGPLHFIPPSGAKLQLGTISTDAQGNFELTVELPKRPDTVAQQLLAVTRRNIGLPHLSANAYATWEKIVETVFLAMLATTLGVAIAIPASFLAARNIMTP
;
A
#
# COMPACT_ATOMS: atom_id res chain seq x y z
N MET A 1 -20.29 -52.83 -29.69
CA MET A 1 -19.55 -52.45 -30.92
C MET A 1 -18.56 -51.30 -30.56
N LYS A 2 -17.24 -51.56 -30.53
CA LYS A 2 -16.22 -50.51 -30.29
C LYS A 2 -16.05 -49.71 -31.55
N LYS A 3 -16.55 -48.45 -31.54
CA LYS A 3 -16.41 -47.49 -32.64
C LYS A 3 -14.91 -47.19 -32.82
N LYS A 4 -14.27 -47.69 -33.90
CA LYS A 4 -12.88 -47.36 -34.25
C LYS A 4 -12.76 -45.83 -34.36
N ARG A 5 -12.13 -45.19 -33.37
CA ARG A 5 -11.77 -43.77 -33.48
C ARG A 5 -10.88 -43.60 -34.73
N SER A 6 -11.30 -42.79 -35.69
CA SER A 6 -10.51 -42.56 -36.90
C SER A 6 -9.12 -42.05 -36.45
N LEU A 7 -8.06 -42.66 -36.95
CA LEU A 7 -6.65 -42.28 -36.69
C LEU A 7 -6.45 -40.75 -36.86
N LEU A 8 -7.13 -40.20 -37.83
CA LEU A 8 -7.11 -38.76 -38.10
C LEU A 8 -7.59 -37.90 -36.90
N LYS A 9 -8.67 -38.34 -36.21
CA LYS A 9 -9.20 -37.64 -35.05
C LYS A 9 -8.23 -37.72 -33.83
N SER A 10 -7.55 -38.85 -33.68
CA SER A 10 -6.54 -39.00 -32.62
C SER A 10 -5.29 -38.15 -32.86
N ILE A 11 -4.86 -38.06 -34.14
CA ILE A 11 -3.73 -37.19 -34.54
C ILE A 11 -4.11 -35.71 -34.34
N LEU A 12 -5.30 -35.30 -34.73
CA LEU A 12 -5.77 -33.92 -34.60
C LEU A 12 -5.89 -33.52 -33.12
N LEU A 13 -6.35 -34.43 -32.25
CA LEU A 13 -6.40 -34.21 -30.79
C LEU A 13 -5.00 -34.08 -30.22
N GLY A 14 -4.07 -34.94 -30.65
CA GLY A 14 -2.66 -34.87 -30.20
C GLY A 14 -2.00 -33.56 -30.61
N LEU A 15 -2.27 -33.09 -31.84
CA LEU A 15 -1.76 -31.81 -32.35
C LEU A 15 -2.34 -30.62 -31.55
N ALA A 16 -3.64 -30.67 -31.25
CA ALA A 16 -4.28 -29.64 -30.43
C ALA A 16 -3.68 -29.55 -29.01
N ILE A 17 -3.44 -30.69 -28.37
CA ILE A 17 -2.79 -30.73 -27.04
C ILE A 17 -1.37 -30.19 -27.12
N LEU A 18 -0.60 -30.56 -28.14
CA LEU A 18 0.75 -30.07 -28.34
C LEU A 18 0.77 -28.56 -28.54
N LEU A 19 -0.18 -28.02 -29.34
CA LEU A 19 -0.31 -26.58 -29.55
C LEU A 19 -0.62 -25.82 -28.26
N VAL A 20 -1.50 -26.35 -27.43
CA VAL A 20 -1.82 -25.79 -26.11
C VAL A 20 -0.57 -25.78 -25.21
N LEU A 21 0.20 -26.86 -25.18
CA LEU A 21 1.45 -26.95 -24.40
C LEU A 21 2.49 -25.94 -24.89
N VAL A 22 2.63 -25.75 -26.22
CA VAL A 22 3.56 -24.75 -26.78
C VAL A 22 3.14 -23.34 -26.40
N ILE A 23 1.86 -23.01 -26.51
CA ILE A 23 1.35 -21.70 -26.09
C ILE A 23 1.61 -21.46 -24.60
N TYR A 24 1.39 -22.48 -23.78
CA TYR A 24 1.61 -22.40 -22.33
C TYR A 24 3.10 -22.21 -22.01
N ALA A 25 3.99 -22.97 -22.64
CA ALA A 25 5.44 -22.84 -22.48
C ALA A 25 5.95 -21.47 -22.94
N TYR A 26 5.44 -20.98 -24.08
CA TYR A 26 5.74 -19.65 -24.58
C TYR A 26 5.28 -18.56 -23.59
N GLY A 27 4.07 -18.70 -23.03
CA GLY A 27 3.56 -17.80 -22.00
C GLY A 27 4.49 -17.73 -20.78
N PHE A 28 4.98 -18.87 -20.29
CA PHE A 28 5.94 -18.92 -19.18
C PHE A 28 7.27 -18.22 -19.52
N GLN A 29 7.74 -18.37 -20.74
CA GLN A 29 8.98 -17.74 -21.18
C GLN A 29 8.83 -16.21 -21.34
N VAL A 30 7.72 -15.74 -21.89
CA VAL A 30 7.45 -14.30 -22.08
C VAL A 30 7.21 -13.60 -20.77
N THR A 31 6.51 -14.23 -19.82
CA THR A 31 6.23 -13.66 -18.49
C THR A 31 7.44 -13.71 -17.57
N LYS A 32 8.57 -14.31 -18.01
CA LYS A 32 9.82 -14.41 -17.23
C LYS A 32 9.57 -14.86 -15.78
N VAL A 33 8.69 -15.86 -15.61
CA VAL A 33 8.39 -16.42 -14.28
C VAL A 33 9.67 -17.06 -13.75
N ASN A 34 10.38 -16.35 -12.89
CA ASN A 34 11.57 -16.85 -12.22
C ASN A 34 11.17 -17.42 -10.86
N LEU A 35 11.16 -18.74 -10.75
CA LEU A 35 10.81 -19.43 -9.51
C LEU A 35 11.90 -19.28 -8.42
N GLU A 36 13.14 -18.95 -8.80
CA GLU A 36 14.20 -18.69 -7.82
C GLU A 36 13.95 -17.40 -7.04
N GLU A 37 13.36 -16.39 -7.68
CA GLU A 37 13.00 -15.15 -7.01
C GLU A 37 11.95 -15.34 -5.90
N THR A 38 11.14 -16.40 -5.94
CA THR A 38 10.18 -16.71 -4.88
C THR A 38 10.85 -17.20 -3.60
N ARG A 39 12.13 -17.62 -3.67
CA ARG A 39 12.92 -18.04 -2.53
C ARG A 39 13.70 -16.91 -1.88
N ASP A 40 13.72 -15.73 -2.48
CA ASP A 40 14.35 -14.54 -1.90
C ASP A 40 13.71 -14.21 -0.54
N PRO A 41 14.48 -14.15 0.56
CA PRO A 41 13.98 -13.84 1.89
C PRO A 41 13.21 -12.51 1.97
N HIS A 42 13.63 -11.54 1.16
CA HIS A 42 13.00 -10.22 1.12
C HIS A 42 11.59 -10.29 0.51
N ARG A 43 11.42 -11.06 -0.56
CA ARG A 43 10.11 -11.30 -1.18
C ARG A 43 9.20 -12.14 -0.30
N GLN A 44 9.74 -13.14 0.40
CA GLN A 44 8.97 -13.92 1.37
C GLN A 44 8.48 -13.06 2.54
N ALA A 45 9.30 -12.14 3.03
CA ALA A 45 8.90 -11.19 4.07
C ALA A 45 7.77 -10.27 3.58
N GLN A 46 7.85 -9.79 2.33
CA GLN A 46 6.78 -8.99 1.71
C GLN A 46 5.49 -9.81 1.54
N LEU A 47 5.59 -11.05 1.05
CA LEU A 47 4.45 -11.95 0.91
C LEU A 47 3.79 -12.22 2.27
N THR A 48 4.58 -12.52 3.30
CA THR A 48 4.08 -12.72 4.66
C THR A 48 3.37 -11.49 5.20
N ARG A 49 3.90 -10.28 4.91
CA ARG A 49 3.25 -9.02 5.28
C ARG A 49 1.89 -8.86 4.60
N ILE A 50 1.82 -9.13 3.30
CA ILE A 50 0.58 -9.05 2.51
C ILE A 50 -0.44 -10.08 3.03
N LEU A 51 -0.02 -11.34 3.23
CA LEU A 51 -0.89 -12.39 3.75
C LEU A 51 -1.40 -12.07 5.15
N ARG A 52 -0.55 -11.48 6.02
CA ARG A 52 -0.95 -11.06 7.36
C ARG A 52 -1.95 -9.90 7.32
N ALA A 53 -1.74 -8.93 6.44
CA ALA A 53 -2.68 -7.82 6.23
C ALA A 53 -4.03 -8.34 5.68
N LEU A 54 -4.01 -9.30 4.77
CA LEU A 54 -5.21 -9.94 4.24
C LEU A 54 -5.96 -10.76 5.30
N ALA A 55 -5.22 -11.43 6.20
CA ALA A 55 -5.80 -12.23 7.28
C ALA A 55 -6.36 -11.39 8.45
N ARG A 56 -5.96 -10.11 8.54
CA ARG A 56 -6.44 -9.16 9.54
C ARG A 56 -6.85 -7.86 8.86
N PRO A 57 -7.96 -7.86 8.13
CA PRO A 57 -8.45 -6.65 7.47
C PRO A 57 -8.91 -5.64 8.53
N ASP A 58 -8.51 -4.39 8.36
CA ASP A 58 -8.99 -3.28 9.16
C ASP A 58 -10.44 -2.97 8.77
N LEU A 59 -11.38 -3.68 9.41
CA LEU A 59 -12.81 -3.55 9.13
C LEU A 59 -13.41 -2.27 9.71
N PHE A 60 -12.82 -1.79 10.81
CA PHE A 60 -13.27 -0.60 11.51
C PHE A 60 -12.12 0.39 11.61
N GLU A 61 -12.45 1.64 11.39
CA GLU A 61 -11.54 2.76 11.61
C GLU A 61 -12.21 3.83 12.47
N TYR A 62 -11.37 4.66 13.10
CA TYR A 62 -11.82 5.82 13.83
C TYR A 62 -11.53 7.07 13.00
N ASP A 63 -12.37 8.08 13.15
CA ASP A 63 -12.00 9.40 12.70
C ASP A 63 -10.71 9.82 13.42
N LYS A 64 -9.81 10.47 12.68
CA LYS A 64 -8.52 10.91 13.20
C LYS A 64 -8.49 12.42 13.19
N ASP A 65 -8.30 12.99 14.37
CA ASP A 65 -7.94 14.39 14.48
C ASP A 65 -6.42 14.52 14.32
N GLU A 66 -6.00 15.38 13.39
CA GLU A 66 -4.59 15.61 13.11
C GLU A 66 -4.18 16.95 13.67
N PHE A 67 -3.22 16.91 14.58
CA PHE A 67 -2.61 18.09 15.14
C PHE A 67 -1.20 18.25 14.59
N THR A 68 -0.87 19.44 14.06
CA THR A 68 0.40 19.70 13.39
C THR A 68 1.17 20.82 14.09
N VAL A 69 2.46 20.59 14.32
CA VAL A 69 3.41 21.58 14.84
C VAL A 69 4.60 21.67 13.92
N SER A 70 4.97 22.88 13.53
CA SER A 70 6.12 23.13 12.66
C SER A 70 7.25 23.84 13.41
N LEU A 71 8.48 23.50 13.02
CA LEU A 71 9.70 24.18 13.43
C LEU A 71 10.50 24.53 12.18
N ASP A 72 10.82 25.80 12.03
CA ASP A 72 11.74 26.25 10.98
C ASP A 72 13.17 25.85 11.35
N ILE A 73 13.92 25.35 10.38
CA ILE A 73 15.32 24.92 10.55
C ILE A 73 16.15 25.40 9.36
N TYR A 74 17.46 25.47 9.57
CA TYR A 74 18.43 25.70 8.50
C TYR A 74 19.28 24.45 8.27
N THR A 75 19.39 24.02 7.01
CA THR A 75 20.34 23.00 6.57
C THR A 75 20.85 23.36 5.16
N PRO A 76 22.14 23.74 5.00
CA PRO A 76 23.21 23.86 6.02
C PRO A 76 23.02 25.05 6.99
N CYS A 77 23.89 25.09 8.04
CA CYS A 77 23.89 26.24 8.96
C CYS A 77 24.25 27.54 8.20
N PRO A 78 23.50 28.63 8.42
CA PRO A 78 23.73 29.88 7.73
C PRO A 78 25.07 30.50 8.17
N ALA A 79 25.85 31.00 7.21
CA ALA A 79 27.15 31.61 7.47
C ALA A 79 27.07 32.89 8.33
N ASP A 80 25.93 33.57 8.26
CA ASP A 80 25.69 34.86 8.93
C ASP A 80 25.23 34.69 10.39
N GLY A 81 25.20 33.46 10.92
CA GLY A 81 24.72 33.15 12.27
C GLY A 81 23.28 33.54 12.52
N ALA A 82 22.45 33.52 11.48
CA ALA A 82 21.02 33.78 11.60
C ALA A 82 20.41 32.81 12.61
N SER A 83 19.92 33.34 13.71
CA SER A 83 19.21 32.57 14.73
C SER A 83 17.74 32.45 14.32
N LEU A 84 17.19 31.28 14.46
CA LEU A 84 15.75 31.06 14.36
C LEU A 84 15.05 31.76 15.54
N PRO A 85 13.81 32.22 15.35
CA PRO A 85 13.02 32.74 16.47
C PRO A 85 12.85 31.65 17.53
N GLU A 86 12.85 32.05 18.79
CA GLU A 86 12.55 31.12 19.88
C GLU A 86 11.16 30.51 19.67
N PRO A 87 11.00 29.19 19.90
CA PRO A 87 9.70 28.55 19.75
C PRO A 87 8.71 29.12 20.76
N ASP A 88 7.47 29.32 20.33
CA ASP A 88 6.38 29.71 21.21
C ASP A 88 6.05 28.52 22.15
N THR A 89 6.37 28.68 23.41
CA THR A 89 6.17 27.67 24.44
C THR A 89 4.77 27.68 25.08
N SER A 90 3.88 28.57 24.64
CA SER A 90 2.50 28.64 25.13
C SER A 90 1.63 27.45 24.71
N GLY A 91 2.03 26.74 23.65
CA GLY A 91 1.40 25.54 23.11
C GLY A 91 2.38 24.40 22.95
N PRO A 92 2.05 23.40 22.14
CA PRO A 92 2.99 22.35 21.74
C PRO A 92 4.06 22.93 20.82
N TYR A 93 5.31 22.59 21.07
CA TYR A 93 6.45 23.10 20.33
C TYR A 93 7.51 22.03 20.09
N LEU A 94 8.39 22.29 19.13
CA LEU A 94 9.52 21.46 18.76
C LEU A 94 10.84 22.17 19.05
N VAL A 95 11.83 21.38 19.44
CA VAL A 95 13.23 21.84 19.58
C VAL A 95 14.11 20.87 18.82
N MET A 96 15.08 21.39 18.06
CA MET A 96 16.08 20.56 17.39
C MET A 96 17.47 20.83 18.00
N THR A 97 18.18 19.78 18.31
CA THR A 97 19.55 19.84 18.82
C THR A 97 20.52 19.08 17.90
N PRO A 98 21.53 19.73 17.32
CA PRO A 98 21.83 21.17 17.36
C PRO A 98 20.77 22.01 16.61
N ALA A 99 20.68 23.33 16.92
CA ALA A 99 19.67 24.22 16.33
C ALA A 99 19.79 24.39 14.81
N CYS A 100 20.95 24.12 14.23
CA CYS A 100 21.17 23.94 12.79
C CYS A 100 22.14 22.77 12.57
N ALA A 101 22.10 22.17 11.41
CA ALA A 101 22.99 21.04 11.07
C ALA A 101 23.24 20.93 9.58
N GLU A 102 24.35 20.30 9.23
CA GLU A 102 24.68 19.97 7.85
C GLU A 102 23.78 18.84 7.30
N PRO A 103 23.55 18.78 5.98
CA PRO A 103 22.84 17.67 5.36
C PRO A 103 23.49 16.33 5.69
N LYS A 104 22.69 15.29 5.92
CA LYS A 104 23.11 13.94 6.35
C LYS A 104 23.73 13.87 7.76
N THR A 105 23.49 14.85 8.59
CA THR A 105 23.86 14.80 10.00
C THR A 105 22.70 14.28 10.82
N GLU A 106 23.00 13.49 11.85
CA GLU A 106 22.01 13.09 12.83
C GLU A 106 21.69 14.27 13.76
N VAL A 107 20.40 14.52 13.94
CA VAL A 107 19.89 15.55 14.85
C VAL A 107 18.85 14.94 15.77
N THR A 108 18.77 15.47 16.97
CA THR A 108 17.73 15.08 17.92
C THR A 108 16.62 16.10 17.90
N VAL A 109 15.42 15.65 17.60
CA VAL A 109 14.18 16.43 17.63
C VAL A 109 13.41 16.07 18.88
N GLN A 110 13.15 17.07 19.72
CA GLN A 110 12.34 16.94 20.92
C GLN A 110 11.03 17.71 20.74
N GLY A 111 9.95 17.13 21.20
CA GLY A 111 8.64 17.78 21.24
C GLY A 111 8.12 17.86 22.66
N PHE A 112 7.45 18.96 22.95
CA PHE A 112 6.92 19.27 24.28
C PHE A 112 5.48 19.73 24.20
N ASN A 113 4.69 19.47 25.24
CA ASN A 113 3.29 19.88 25.38
C ASN A 113 2.36 19.30 24.31
N PHE A 114 2.73 18.21 23.65
CA PHE A 114 1.86 17.48 22.75
C PHE A 114 0.77 16.71 23.53
N GLU A 115 -0.21 16.22 22.80
CA GLU A 115 -1.20 15.35 23.42
C GLU A 115 -0.55 14.02 23.85
N PRO A 116 -0.81 13.55 25.09
CA PRO A 116 -0.21 12.31 25.61
C PRO A 116 -0.61 11.05 24.83
N ASN A 117 0.30 10.09 24.74
CA ASN A 117 0.07 8.78 24.15
C ASN A 117 -0.44 8.83 22.70
N THR A 118 -0.02 9.82 21.94
CA THR A 118 -0.32 9.93 20.51
C THR A 118 0.88 9.52 19.67
N THR A 119 0.63 9.14 18.44
CA THR A 119 1.66 8.77 17.47
C THR A 119 1.45 9.47 16.15
N GLY A 120 2.53 9.68 15.40
CA GLY A 120 2.41 10.24 14.09
C GLY A 120 3.74 10.43 13.37
N PRO A 121 3.75 10.85 12.12
CA PRO A 121 4.97 11.07 11.36
C PRO A 121 5.64 12.41 11.68
N LEU A 122 6.99 12.39 11.66
CA LEU A 122 7.82 13.58 11.56
C LEU A 122 8.25 13.77 10.11
N HIS A 123 7.91 14.91 9.53
CA HIS A 123 8.25 15.25 8.16
C HIS A 123 9.29 16.37 8.11
N PHE A 124 10.14 16.30 7.10
CA PHE A 124 10.98 17.38 6.65
C PHE A 124 10.36 17.97 5.38
N ILE A 125 10.21 19.28 5.33
CA ILE A 125 9.62 20.01 4.22
C ILE A 125 10.64 21.00 3.67
N PRO A 126 11.29 20.69 2.54
CA PRO A 126 12.11 21.65 1.82
C PRO A 126 11.26 22.77 1.21
N PRO A 127 11.87 23.87 0.72
CA PRO A 127 11.15 24.98 0.06
C PRO A 127 10.29 24.55 -1.14
N SER A 128 10.58 23.39 -1.73
CA SER A 128 9.76 22.81 -2.80
C SER A 128 8.39 22.28 -2.32
N GLY A 129 8.13 22.27 -1.00
CA GLY A 129 6.88 21.78 -0.41
C GLY A 129 6.73 20.26 -0.33
N ALA A 130 7.76 19.50 -0.73
CA ALA A 130 7.70 18.04 -0.68
C ALA A 130 7.81 17.53 0.76
N LYS A 131 6.84 16.73 1.20
CA LYS A 131 6.87 16.11 2.55
C LYS A 131 7.73 14.84 2.54
N LEU A 132 8.87 14.88 3.19
CA LEU A 132 9.77 13.74 3.36
C LEU A 132 9.64 13.21 4.79
N GLN A 133 9.16 12.00 4.96
CA GLN A 133 9.04 11.40 6.29
C GLN A 133 10.42 11.01 6.82
N LEU A 134 10.81 11.56 7.97
CA LEU A 134 12.06 11.23 8.67
C LEU A 134 11.90 10.08 9.65
N GLY A 135 10.75 10.00 10.31
CA GLY A 135 10.49 8.98 11.30
C GLY A 135 9.06 9.03 11.81
N THR A 136 8.81 8.23 12.83
CA THR A 136 7.53 8.20 13.56
C THR A 136 7.79 8.63 15.00
N ILE A 137 7.06 9.63 15.46
CA ILE A 137 7.07 10.10 16.84
C ILE A 137 6.03 9.35 17.67
N SER A 138 6.32 9.20 18.96
CA SER A 138 5.37 8.66 19.94
C SER A 138 5.53 9.47 21.23
N THR A 139 4.45 10.13 21.63
CA THR A 139 4.45 10.95 22.84
C THR A 139 4.27 10.08 24.09
N ASP A 140 4.93 10.46 25.15
CA ASP A 140 4.79 9.85 26.48
C ASP A 140 3.50 10.30 27.19
N ALA A 141 3.34 9.88 28.46
CA ALA A 141 2.18 10.26 29.28
C ALA A 141 2.17 11.76 29.64
N GLN A 142 3.27 12.47 29.47
CA GLN A 142 3.43 13.90 29.69
C GLN A 142 3.29 14.73 28.41
N GLY A 143 3.13 14.07 27.25
CA GLY A 143 3.06 14.72 25.95
C GLY A 143 4.43 15.13 25.37
N ASN A 144 5.51 14.50 25.81
CA ASN A 144 6.84 14.75 25.28
C ASN A 144 7.30 13.59 24.38
N PHE A 145 8.19 13.88 23.46
CA PHE A 145 8.90 12.84 22.69
C PHE A 145 10.32 13.29 22.37
N GLU A 146 11.17 12.32 22.10
CA GLU A 146 12.51 12.52 21.61
C GLU A 146 12.77 11.53 20.46
N LEU A 147 13.29 12.04 19.34
CA LEU A 147 13.57 11.25 18.16
C LEU A 147 14.86 11.72 17.51
N THR A 148 15.81 10.81 17.33
CA THR A 148 17.03 11.09 16.56
C THR A 148 16.80 10.69 15.09
N VAL A 149 17.05 11.60 14.18
CA VAL A 149 16.83 11.43 12.73
C VAL A 149 18.00 11.98 11.93
N GLU A 150 18.27 11.39 10.78
CA GLU A 150 19.23 11.91 9.81
C GLU A 150 18.54 12.93 8.89
N LEU A 151 19.11 14.12 8.76
CA LEU A 151 18.61 15.14 7.83
C LEU A 151 18.85 14.72 6.38
N PRO A 152 17.88 14.94 5.48
CA PRO A 152 18.03 14.56 4.08
C PRO A 152 19.09 15.43 3.37
N LYS A 153 19.68 14.90 2.30
CA LYS A 153 20.63 15.63 1.45
C LYS A 153 19.90 16.64 0.56
N ARG A 154 19.35 17.67 1.18
CA ARG A 154 18.66 18.76 0.46
C ARG A 154 19.06 20.12 1.05
N PRO A 155 20.31 20.55 0.81
CA PRO A 155 20.77 21.87 1.27
C PRO A 155 19.99 22.97 0.57
N ASP A 156 19.58 23.95 1.33
CA ASP A 156 18.96 25.19 0.80
C ASP A 156 19.39 26.38 1.67
N THR A 157 19.45 27.55 1.06
CA THR A 157 19.73 28.80 1.77
C THR A 157 18.49 29.38 2.46
N VAL A 158 17.32 28.91 2.10
CA VAL A 158 16.04 29.29 2.70
C VAL A 158 15.70 28.35 3.85
N ALA A 159 15.02 28.88 4.86
CA ALA A 159 14.53 28.07 5.97
C ALA A 159 13.64 26.94 5.46
N GLN A 160 13.86 25.76 6.04
CA GLN A 160 13.11 24.54 5.78
C GLN A 160 12.30 24.22 7.04
N GLN A 161 11.34 23.32 6.96
CA GLN A 161 10.48 23.04 8.09
C GLN A 161 10.55 21.58 8.53
N LEU A 162 10.62 21.37 9.82
CA LEU A 162 10.24 20.11 10.45
C LEU A 162 8.77 20.18 10.84
N LEU A 163 7.97 19.24 10.40
CA LEU A 163 6.53 19.16 10.70
C LEU A 163 6.26 17.88 11.47
N ALA A 164 5.93 18.00 12.75
CA ALA A 164 5.41 16.91 13.55
C ALA A 164 3.90 16.84 13.39
N VAL A 165 3.39 15.67 13.06
CA VAL A 165 1.96 15.41 12.95
C VAL A 165 1.60 14.35 13.98
N THR A 166 0.73 14.66 14.93
CA THR A 166 0.17 13.68 15.86
C THR A 166 -1.27 13.38 15.48
N ARG A 167 -1.70 12.13 15.70
CA ARG A 167 -3.02 11.65 15.36
C ARG A 167 -3.68 11.05 16.57
N ARG A 168 -4.88 11.51 16.86
CA ARG A 168 -5.76 10.94 17.87
C ARG A 168 -6.99 10.37 17.23
N ASN A 169 -7.38 9.19 17.68
CA ASN A 169 -8.67 8.62 17.30
C ASN A 169 -9.78 9.33 18.06
N ILE A 170 -10.77 9.82 17.33
CA ILE A 170 -11.95 10.49 17.88
C ILE A 170 -13.22 9.76 17.45
N GLY A 171 -14.30 9.93 18.23
CA GLY A 171 -15.60 9.38 17.89
C GLY A 171 -15.75 7.88 18.12
N LEU A 172 -16.76 7.30 17.49
CA LEU A 172 -17.04 5.87 17.52
C LEU A 172 -16.43 5.19 16.30
N PRO A 173 -16.01 3.92 16.42
CA PRO A 173 -15.50 3.18 15.28
C PRO A 173 -16.57 3.04 14.21
N HIS A 174 -16.24 3.31 12.97
CA HIS A 174 -17.10 3.13 11.81
C HIS A 174 -16.45 2.15 10.81
N LEU A 175 -17.23 1.65 9.86
CA LEU A 175 -16.70 0.76 8.81
C LEU A 175 -15.64 1.50 8.00
N SER A 176 -14.47 0.89 7.87
CA SER A 176 -13.38 1.46 7.09
C SER A 176 -13.77 1.61 5.61
N ALA A 177 -13.21 2.60 4.94
CA ALA A 177 -13.40 2.80 3.51
C ALA A 177 -13.05 1.54 2.70
N ASN A 178 -12.02 0.81 3.12
CA ASN A 178 -11.61 -0.47 2.53
C ASN A 178 -12.66 -1.57 2.72
N ALA A 179 -13.30 -1.64 3.90
CA ALA A 179 -14.37 -2.60 4.17
C ALA A 179 -15.59 -2.31 3.29
N TYR A 180 -15.97 -1.04 3.16
CA TYR A 180 -17.07 -0.63 2.30
C TYR A 180 -16.80 -0.94 0.82
N ALA A 181 -15.63 -0.57 0.32
CA ALA A 181 -15.21 -0.88 -1.06
C ALA A 181 -15.16 -2.40 -1.33
N THR A 182 -14.72 -3.18 -0.35
CA THR A 182 -14.72 -4.65 -0.46
C THR A 182 -16.14 -5.19 -0.55
N TRP A 183 -17.04 -4.70 0.27
CA TRP A 183 -18.45 -5.09 0.21
C TRP A 183 -19.09 -4.77 -1.14
N GLU A 184 -18.86 -3.57 -1.66
CA GLU A 184 -19.32 -3.16 -2.99
C GLU A 184 -18.83 -4.11 -4.08
N LYS A 185 -17.55 -4.50 -4.04
CA LYS A 185 -16.97 -5.45 -5.01
C LYS A 185 -17.50 -6.87 -4.87
N ILE A 186 -17.84 -7.31 -3.68
CA ILE A 186 -18.50 -8.60 -3.46
C ILE A 186 -19.89 -8.59 -4.12
N VAL A 187 -20.68 -7.56 -3.87
CA VAL A 187 -22.01 -7.41 -4.46
C VAL A 187 -21.92 -7.37 -6.00
N GLU A 188 -21.03 -6.55 -6.55
CA GLU A 188 -20.78 -6.48 -7.99
C GLU A 188 -20.43 -7.86 -8.58
N THR A 189 -19.53 -8.60 -7.92
CA THR A 189 -19.11 -9.93 -8.36
C THR A 189 -20.27 -10.93 -8.37
N VAL A 190 -21.12 -10.89 -7.34
CA VAL A 190 -22.31 -11.74 -7.26
C VAL A 190 -23.28 -11.44 -8.40
N PHE A 191 -23.53 -10.15 -8.66
CA PHE A 191 -24.40 -9.74 -9.78
C PHE A 191 -23.83 -10.16 -11.14
N LEU A 192 -22.52 -9.99 -11.35
CA LEU A 192 -21.85 -10.45 -12.58
C LEU A 192 -21.95 -11.97 -12.75
N ALA A 193 -21.76 -12.73 -11.68
CA ALA A 193 -21.90 -14.18 -11.71
C ALA A 193 -23.35 -14.61 -12.03
N MET A 194 -24.34 -13.96 -11.43
CA MET A 194 -25.75 -14.22 -11.75
C MET A 194 -26.08 -13.89 -13.22
N LEU A 195 -25.58 -12.78 -13.73
CA LEU A 195 -25.78 -12.36 -15.11
C LEU A 195 -25.11 -13.33 -16.08
N ALA A 196 -23.86 -13.72 -15.80
CA ALA A 196 -23.13 -14.70 -16.60
C ALA A 196 -23.82 -16.08 -16.63
N THR A 197 -24.32 -16.55 -15.50
CA THR A 197 -25.06 -17.82 -15.43
C THR A 197 -26.39 -17.75 -16.16
N THR A 198 -27.13 -16.66 -16.04
CA THR A 198 -28.39 -16.46 -16.76
C THR A 198 -28.18 -16.47 -18.26
N LEU A 199 -27.20 -15.73 -18.76
CA LEU A 199 -26.83 -15.73 -20.19
C LEU A 199 -26.32 -17.10 -20.64
N GLY A 200 -25.51 -17.75 -19.79
CA GLY A 200 -25.00 -19.10 -20.07
C GLY A 200 -26.14 -20.13 -20.23
N VAL A 201 -27.13 -20.09 -19.34
CA VAL A 201 -28.30 -20.97 -19.43
C VAL A 201 -29.13 -20.66 -20.68
N ALA A 202 -29.36 -19.38 -21.00
CA ALA A 202 -30.10 -18.97 -22.19
C ALA A 202 -29.47 -19.49 -23.50
N ILE A 203 -28.16 -19.60 -23.55
CA ILE A 203 -27.43 -20.15 -24.72
C ILE A 203 -27.35 -21.69 -24.61
N ALA A 204 -27.14 -22.26 -23.45
CA ALA A 204 -26.95 -23.71 -23.27
C ALA A 204 -28.22 -24.52 -23.58
N ILE A 205 -29.40 -23.99 -23.24
CA ILE A 205 -30.68 -24.65 -23.53
C ILE A 205 -30.85 -24.94 -25.03
N PRO A 206 -30.84 -23.95 -25.92
CA PRO A 206 -31.00 -24.23 -27.36
C PRO A 206 -29.86 -25.08 -27.94
N ALA A 207 -28.62 -24.85 -27.47
CA ALA A 207 -27.49 -25.67 -27.88
C ALA A 207 -27.63 -27.15 -27.50
N SER A 208 -28.19 -27.44 -26.32
CA SER A 208 -28.43 -28.83 -25.85
C SER A 208 -29.49 -29.52 -26.75
N PHE A 209 -30.56 -28.84 -27.12
CA PHE A 209 -31.57 -29.39 -28.04
C PHE A 209 -30.99 -29.68 -29.44
N LEU A 210 -30.13 -28.82 -29.96
CA LEU A 210 -29.46 -29.02 -31.24
C LEU A 210 -28.50 -30.25 -31.17
N ALA A 211 -27.77 -30.37 -30.07
CA ALA A 211 -26.89 -31.53 -29.87
C ALA A 211 -27.68 -32.86 -29.74
N ALA A 212 -28.79 -32.85 -28.99
CA ALA A 212 -29.64 -34.03 -28.82
C ALA A 212 -30.24 -34.49 -30.16
N ARG A 213 -30.69 -33.56 -31.01
CA ARG A 213 -31.22 -33.88 -32.35
C ARG A 213 -30.19 -34.59 -33.22
N ASN A 214 -28.91 -34.22 -33.13
CA ASN A 214 -27.85 -34.87 -33.92
C ASN A 214 -27.49 -36.30 -33.43
N ILE A 215 -27.87 -36.67 -32.19
CA ILE A 215 -27.62 -38.01 -31.64
C ILE A 215 -28.80 -38.96 -31.94
N MET A 216 -30.01 -38.44 -32.17
CA MET A 216 -31.23 -39.20 -32.40
C MET A 216 -31.50 -39.54 -33.86
N THR A 217 -30.71 -39.02 -34.80
CA THR A 217 -30.82 -39.47 -36.22
C THR A 217 -30.07 -40.77 -36.40
N PRO A 218 -30.75 -41.84 -36.83
CA PRO A 218 -30.13 -43.16 -37.01
C PRO A 218 -29.07 -43.19 -38.13
#